data_8e7a6a570b755c7f6c062fd1fb01398e
#
_entry.id   8e7a6a570b755c7f6c062fd1fb01398e
#
_cell.length_a   1.000
_cell.length_b   1.000
_cell.length_c   1.000
_cell.angle_alpha   90.00
_cell.angle_beta   90.00
_cell.angle_gamma   90.00
#
_symmetry.space_group_name_H-M   'P 1'
#
loop_
_entity.id
_entity.type
_entity.pdbx_description
1 polymer ?
#
loop_
_entity_poly.entity_id
_entity_poly.type
_entity_poly.pdbx_seq_one_letter_code
_entity_poly.pdbx_strand_id
1 'polypeptide(L)'
;MGMPPMNFIDCKVVKSGSDILLMFGSHSIKVPDSKAERLIALDAVDKEVVLGIRPEDIHDEQLFIESSPESVIDARINIYEMLGAEVYLYFTIDQFDITARVNARTTARPGDTVQFAFDLSKIHIFDKETEEILVS
;
A
#
# COMPACT_ATOMS: atom_id res chain seq x y z
N MET A 1 23.76 -4.68 5.11
CA MET A 1 22.57 -4.68 4.25
C MET A 1 21.35 -4.31 5.07
N GLY A 2 20.69 -3.24 4.73
CA GLY A 2 19.53 -2.78 5.45
C GLY A 2 18.25 -3.48 5.00
N MET A 3 17.17 -3.15 5.68
CA MET A 3 15.82 -3.57 5.28
C MET A 3 15.45 -2.87 3.98
N PRO A 4 14.56 -3.47 3.16
CA PRO A 4 14.05 -2.79 1.98
C PRO A 4 13.46 -1.43 2.34
N PRO A 5 13.61 -0.43 1.46
CA PRO A 5 13.05 0.88 1.72
C PRO A 5 11.52 0.86 1.64
N MET A 6 10.92 1.96 2.11
CA MET A 6 9.49 2.18 1.97
C MET A 6 9.08 2.07 0.50
N ASN A 7 7.93 1.46 0.24
CA ASN A 7 7.33 1.44 -1.09
C ASN A 7 6.67 2.77 -1.36
N PHE A 8 6.79 3.26 -2.59
CA PHE A 8 6.14 4.50 -3.04
C PHE A 8 5.29 4.22 -4.26
N ILE A 9 4.04 4.69 -4.21
CA ILE A 9 3.07 4.51 -5.30
C ILE A 9 2.44 5.86 -5.60
N ASP A 10 2.52 6.31 -6.86
CA ASP A 10 1.83 7.52 -7.27
C ASP A 10 0.33 7.28 -7.27
N CYS A 11 -0.40 8.18 -6.65
CA CYS A 11 -1.84 8.07 -6.47
C CYS A 11 -2.51 9.40 -6.74
N LYS A 12 -3.83 9.35 -6.91
CA LYS A 12 -4.67 10.54 -6.94
C LYS A 12 -5.64 10.48 -5.78
N VAL A 13 -5.80 11.59 -5.06
CA VAL A 13 -6.79 11.70 -3.99
C VAL A 13 -8.14 11.97 -4.61
N VAL A 14 -9.11 11.10 -4.35
CA VAL A 14 -10.44 11.18 -4.93
C VAL A 14 -11.48 11.15 -3.81
N LYS A 15 -12.47 12.02 -3.91
CA LYS A 15 -13.61 12.00 -3.00
C LYS A 15 -14.74 11.18 -3.63
N SER A 16 -15.22 10.19 -2.89
CA SER A 16 -16.32 9.33 -3.31
C SER A 16 -17.38 9.31 -2.21
N GLY A 17 -18.45 10.08 -2.38
CA GLY A 17 -19.43 10.29 -1.33
C GLY A 17 -18.78 10.98 -0.13
N SER A 18 -18.83 10.33 1.04
CA SER A 18 -18.17 10.83 2.25
C SER A 18 -16.77 10.27 2.43
N ASP A 19 -16.33 9.36 1.54
CA ASP A 19 -15.04 8.70 1.64
C ASP A 19 -13.96 9.41 0.82
N ILE A 20 -12.73 9.31 1.30
CA ILE A 20 -11.54 9.76 0.55
C ILE A 20 -10.77 8.50 0.16
N LEU A 21 -10.48 8.40 -1.13
CA LEU A 21 -9.79 7.26 -1.71
C LEU A 21 -8.45 7.70 -2.29
N LEU A 22 -7.48 6.78 -2.27
CA LEU A 22 -6.28 6.91 -3.08
C LEU A 22 -6.43 5.96 -4.26
N MET A 23 -6.39 6.52 -5.47
CA MET A 23 -6.55 5.76 -6.72
C MET A 23 -5.19 5.61 -7.40
N PHE A 24 -4.87 4.38 -7.79
CA PHE A 24 -3.65 4.07 -8.54
C PHE A 24 -3.97 2.95 -9.53
N GLY A 25 -3.98 3.31 -10.81
CA GLY A 25 -4.40 2.39 -11.87
C GLY A 25 -5.86 1.96 -11.68
N SER A 26 -6.10 0.66 -11.70
CA SER A 26 -7.44 0.10 -11.47
C SER A 26 -7.70 -0.20 -9.98
N HIS A 27 -6.76 0.18 -9.12
CA HIS A 27 -6.84 -0.09 -7.68
C HIS A 27 -7.25 1.15 -6.91
N SER A 28 -7.85 0.94 -5.75
CA SER A 28 -8.15 2.02 -4.82
C SER A 28 -8.07 1.51 -3.39
N ILE A 29 -7.68 2.39 -2.48
CA ILE A 29 -7.77 2.13 -1.04
C ILE A 29 -8.50 3.27 -0.39
N LYS A 30 -9.21 2.98 0.70
CA LYS A 30 -9.92 4.00 1.47
C LYS A 30 -8.99 4.57 2.53
N VAL A 31 -8.87 5.89 2.55
CA VAL A 31 -8.06 6.56 3.57
C VAL A 31 -8.85 6.58 4.89
N PRO A 32 -8.23 6.20 6.02
CA PRO A 32 -8.89 6.28 7.32
C PRO A 32 -9.36 7.71 7.64
N ASP A 33 -10.45 7.83 8.36
CA ASP A 33 -11.13 9.11 8.58
C ASP A 33 -10.20 10.21 9.13
N SER A 34 -9.34 9.87 10.10
CA SER A 34 -8.42 10.86 10.68
C SER A 34 -7.43 11.40 9.66
N LYS A 35 -6.94 10.53 8.77
CA LYS A 35 -6.03 10.94 7.70
C LYS A 35 -6.78 11.65 6.59
N ALA A 36 -8.01 11.23 6.30
CA ALA A 36 -8.86 11.87 5.30
C ALA A 36 -9.19 13.31 5.68
N GLU A 37 -9.48 13.56 6.94
CA GLU A 37 -9.74 14.91 7.45
C GLU A 37 -8.53 15.83 7.20
N ARG A 38 -7.34 15.29 7.40
CA ARG A 38 -6.11 16.06 7.17
C ARG A 38 -5.95 16.41 5.70
N LEU A 39 -6.22 15.46 4.80
CA LEU A 39 -6.15 15.72 3.35
C LEU A 39 -7.17 16.78 2.92
N ILE A 40 -8.37 16.73 3.46
CA ILE A 40 -9.40 17.73 3.17
C ILE A 40 -8.95 19.11 3.67
N ALA A 41 -8.42 19.18 4.89
CA ALA A 41 -7.94 20.43 5.47
C ALA A 41 -6.80 21.05 4.67
N LEU A 42 -5.98 20.23 4.02
CA LEU A 42 -4.87 20.67 3.19
C LEU A 42 -5.28 20.93 1.73
N ASP A 43 -6.58 20.82 1.43
CA ASP A 43 -7.12 20.99 0.08
C ASP A 43 -6.45 20.06 -0.93
N ALA A 44 -6.23 18.82 -0.53
CA ALA A 44 -5.52 17.83 -1.34
C ALA A 44 -6.43 16.96 -2.22
N VAL A 45 -7.76 17.14 -2.14
CA VAL A 45 -8.70 16.39 -2.99
C VAL A 45 -8.44 16.72 -4.46
N ASP A 46 -8.42 15.68 -5.30
CA ASP A 46 -8.12 15.75 -6.73
C ASP A 46 -6.66 16.04 -7.06
N LYS A 47 -5.78 16.09 -6.06
CA LYS A 47 -4.35 16.26 -6.27
C LYS A 47 -3.64 14.91 -6.42
N GLU A 48 -2.52 14.95 -7.12
CA GLU A 48 -1.62 13.80 -7.20
C GLU A 48 -0.71 13.79 -5.98
N VAL A 49 -0.58 12.63 -5.36
CA VAL A 49 0.21 12.41 -4.15
C VAL A 49 1.02 11.13 -4.31
N VAL A 50 1.91 10.86 -3.35
CA VAL A 50 2.65 9.61 -3.29
C VAL A 50 2.27 8.91 -2.00
N LEU A 51 1.80 7.66 -2.15
CA LEU A 51 1.52 6.77 -1.03
C LEU A 51 2.83 6.09 -0.64
N GLY A 52 3.20 6.20 0.64
CA GLY A 52 4.32 5.47 1.20
C GLY A 52 3.84 4.40 2.16
N ILE A 53 4.35 3.18 1.99
CA ILE A 53 4.03 2.07 2.88
C ILE A 53 5.24 1.16 3.01
N ARG A 54 5.56 0.77 4.24
CA ARG A 54 6.70 -0.12 4.49
C ARG A 54 6.36 -1.57 4.14
N PRO A 55 7.36 -2.37 3.76
CA PRO A 55 7.13 -3.78 3.40
C PRO A 55 6.42 -4.57 4.48
N GLU A 56 6.73 -4.34 5.76
CA GLU A 56 6.11 -5.04 6.88
C GLU A 56 4.65 -4.67 7.11
N ASP A 57 4.18 -3.60 6.49
CA ASP A 57 2.80 -3.13 6.62
C ASP A 57 1.91 -3.59 5.48
N ILE A 58 2.43 -4.45 4.60
CA ILE A 58 1.68 -5.13 3.55
C ILE A 58 1.52 -6.59 3.96
N HIS A 59 0.28 -7.02 4.16
CA HIS A 59 -0.03 -8.32 4.76
C HIS A 59 -0.70 -9.25 3.77
N ASP A 60 -0.33 -10.55 3.83
CA ASP A 60 -0.99 -11.59 3.05
C ASP A 60 -1.79 -12.57 3.91
N GLU A 61 -1.81 -12.37 5.24
CA GLU A 61 -2.57 -13.25 6.15
C GLU A 61 -4.06 -13.08 5.93
N GLN A 62 -4.78 -14.20 5.84
CA GLN A 62 -6.20 -14.21 5.57
C GLN A 62 -7.00 -13.40 6.61
N LEU A 63 -6.63 -13.52 7.88
CA LEU A 63 -7.32 -12.79 8.94
C LEU A 63 -7.21 -11.27 8.77
N PHE A 64 -6.03 -10.80 8.38
CA PHE A 64 -5.83 -9.37 8.15
C PHE A 64 -6.63 -8.91 6.92
N ILE A 65 -6.60 -9.69 5.84
CA ILE A 65 -7.32 -9.37 4.60
C ILE A 65 -8.82 -9.26 4.88
N GLU A 66 -9.38 -10.19 5.64
CA GLU A 66 -10.81 -10.18 5.98
C GLU A 66 -11.20 -8.98 6.85
N SER A 67 -10.27 -8.50 7.68
CA SER A 67 -10.51 -7.35 8.55
C SER A 67 -10.32 -6.00 7.86
N SER A 68 -9.78 -5.98 6.64
CA SER A 68 -9.41 -4.75 5.96
C SER A 68 -9.85 -4.73 4.49
N PRO A 69 -11.15 -4.93 4.22
CA PRO A 69 -11.62 -5.02 2.83
C PRO A 69 -11.37 -3.78 2.00
N GLU A 70 -11.22 -2.61 2.63
CA GLU A 70 -10.97 -1.34 1.94
C GLU A 70 -9.54 -1.20 1.44
N SER A 71 -8.64 -2.10 1.82
CA SER A 71 -7.22 -2.00 1.48
C SER A 71 -6.70 -3.20 0.69
N VAL A 72 -7.60 -4.07 0.24
CA VAL A 72 -7.19 -5.32 -0.44
C VAL A 72 -6.88 -5.04 -1.89
N ILE A 73 -5.74 -5.55 -2.34
CA ILE A 73 -5.33 -5.53 -3.75
C ILE A 73 -4.89 -6.94 -4.15
N ASP A 74 -5.00 -7.24 -5.44
CA ASP A 74 -4.49 -8.48 -6.02
C ASP A 74 -3.20 -8.16 -6.76
N ALA A 75 -2.20 -9.01 -6.62
CA ALA A 75 -0.95 -8.85 -7.33
C ALA A 75 -0.32 -10.19 -7.67
N ARG A 76 0.36 -10.23 -8.81
CA ARG A 76 1.09 -11.42 -9.23
C ARG A 76 2.51 -11.36 -8.70
N ILE A 77 2.94 -12.42 -8.02
CA ILE A 77 4.28 -12.50 -7.44
C ILE A 77 5.31 -12.73 -8.54
N ASN A 78 6.33 -11.89 -8.57
CA ASN A 78 7.44 -12.02 -9.51
C ASN A 78 8.60 -12.78 -8.89
N ILE A 79 8.96 -12.46 -7.64
CA ILE A 79 10.12 -13.04 -6.94
C ILE A 79 9.73 -13.37 -5.52
N TYR A 80 10.21 -14.50 -5.04
CA TYR A 80 10.11 -14.95 -3.66
C TYR A 80 11.52 -15.07 -3.10
N GLU A 81 11.77 -14.46 -1.94
CA GLU A 81 13.08 -14.51 -1.32
C GLU A 81 12.92 -14.77 0.18
N MET A 82 13.54 -15.85 0.64
CA MET A 82 13.52 -16.16 2.07
C MET A 82 14.80 -15.65 2.73
N LEU A 83 14.65 -14.78 3.72
CA LEU A 83 15.75 -14.21 4.47
C LEU A 83 15.51 -14.47 5.96
N GLY A 84 16.17 -15.51 6.48
CA GLY A 84 15.95 -15.92 7.86
C GLY A 84 14.55 -16.44 8.09
N ALA A 85 13.84 -15.87 9.06
CA ALA A 85 12.48 -16.29 9.41
C ALA A 85 11.41 -15.54 8.62
N GLU A 86 11.80 -14.66 7.71
CA GLU A 86 10.87 -13.82 6.97
C GLU A 86 11.00 -14.03 5.49
N VAL A 87 9.93 -13.73 4.76
CA VAL A 87 9.88 -13.84 3.32
C VAL A 87 9.61 -12.46 2.72
N TYR A 88 10.37 -12.11 1.69
CA TYR A 88 10.10 -10.93 0.88
C TYR A 88 9.44 -11.38 -0.42
N LEU A 89 8.30 -10.77 -0.72
CA LEU A 89 7.58 -10.98 -1.97
C LEU A 89 7.68 -9.71 -2.79
N TYR A 90 8.12 -9.87 -4.05
CA TYR A 90 8.30 -8.74 -4.97
C TYR A 90 7.26 -8.85 -6.06
N PHE A 91 6.55 -7.77 -6.30
CA PHE A 91 5.51 -7.71 -7.31
C PHE A 91 5.39 -6.29 -7.86
N THR A 92 4.58 -6.14 -8.90
CA THR A 92 4.38 -4.85 -9.54
C THR A 92 2.91 -4.48 -9.44
N ILE A 93 2.64 -3.24 -9.04
CA ILE A 93 1.30 -2.65 -9.13
C ILE A 93 1.41 -1.56 -10.19
N ASP A 94 0.71 -1.74 -11.31
CA ASP A 94 0.89 -0.92 -12.51
C ASP A 94 2.37 -0.91 -12.90
N GLN A 95 3.05 0.21 -12.80
CA GLN A 95 4.47 0.34 -13.12
C GLN A 95 5.37 0.43 -11.89
N PHE A 96 4.79 0.29 -10.69
CA PHE A 96 5.54 0.46 -9.44
C PHE A 96 5.98 -0.89 -8.89
N ASP A 97 7.26 -1.00 -8.58
CA ASP A 97 7.82 -2.18 -7.93
C ASP A 97 7.54 -2.11 -6.44
N ILE A 98 6.94 -3.17 -5.92
CA ILE A 98 6.51 -3.24 -4.53
C ILE A 98 7.16 -4.44 -3.86
N THR A 99 7.57 -4.26 -2.61
CA THR A 99 8.11 -5.32 -1.77
C THR A 99 7.22 -5.46 -0.54
N ALA A 100 6.76 -6.68 -0.28
CA ALA A 100 6.05 -7.02 0.95
C ALA A 100 6.92 -7.95 1.79
N ARG A 101 6.93 -7.74 3.11
CA ARG A 101 7.60 -8.63 4.04
C ARG A 101 6.54 -9.41 4.81
N VAL A 102 6.52 -10.70 4.62
CA VAL A 102 5.47 -11.57 5.16
C VAL A 102 6.09 -12.70 5.98
N ASN A 103 5.24 -13.41 6.71
CA ASN A 103 5.64 -14.54 7.53
C ASN A 103 6.12 -15.70 6.64
N ALA A 104 7.08 -16.48 7.13
CA ALA A 104 7.60 -17.64 6.40
C ALA A 104 6.56 -18.72 6.15
N ARG A 105 5.39 -18.64 6.79
CA ARG A 105 4.26 -19.55 6.54
C ARG A 105 3.52 -19.26 5.25
N THR A 106 3.86 -18.18 4.57
CA THR A 106 3.20 -17.84 3.31
C THR A 106 3.27 -18.98 2.31
N THR A 107 2.19 -19.18 1.57
CA THR A 107 2.14 -20.15 0.47
C THR A 107 2.35 -19.47 -0.88
N ALA A 108 2.54 -18.17 -0.90
CA ALA A 108 2.74 -17.40 -2.13
C ALA A 108 4.04 -17.80 -2.83
N ARG A 109 3.96 -17.99 -4.14
CA ARG A 109 5.14 -18.37 -4.96
C ARG A 109 5.10 -17.55 -6.26
N PRO A 110 6.26 -17.40 -6.93
CA PRO A 110 6.31 -16.70 -8.22
C PRO A 110 5.29 -17.28 -9.19
N GLY A 111 4.58 -16.38 -9.86
CA GLY A 111 3.51 -16.72 -10.79
C GLY A 111 2.12 -16.78 -10.18
N ASP A 112 2.01 -16.88 -8.85
CA ASP A 112 0.73 -16.86 -8.17
C ASP A 112 0.15 -15.45 -8.13
N THR A 113 -1.17 -15.34 -8.22
CA THR A 113 -1.89 -14.11 -7.94
C THR A 113 -2.36 -14.18 -6.50
N VAL A 114 -1.95 -13.22 -5.70
CA VAL A 114 -2.15 -13.22 -4.25
C VAL A 114 -2.85 -11.93 -3.84
N GLN A 115 -3.73 -12.06 -2.85
CA GLN A 115 -4.35 -10.89 -2.23
C GLN A 115 -3.42 -10.35 -1.15
N PHE A 116 -3.29 -9.03 -1.11
CA PHE A 116 -2.59 -8.32 -0.05
C PHE A 116 -3.51 -7.27 0.53
N ALA A 117 -3.33 -6.95 1.80
CA ALA A 117 -4.00 -5.83 2.43
C ALA A 117 -2.95 -4.90 3.03
N PHE A 118 -3.15 -3.61 2.81
CA PHE A 118 -2.29 -2.57 3.41
C PHE A 118 -2.79 -2.25 4.80
N ASP A 119 -1.88 -2.09 5.75
CA ASP A 119 -2.24 -1.54 7.06
C ASP A 119 -2.41 -0.03 6.90
N LEU A 120 -3.64 0.39 6.74
CA LEU A 120 -3.99 1.79 6.45
C LEU A 120 -3.61 2.75 7.58
N SER A 121 -3.46 2.23 8.81
CA SER A 121 -3.02 3.06 9.93
C SER A 121 -1.54 3.45 9.83
N LYS A 122 -0.79 2.75 8.98
CA LYS A 122 0.66 2.92 8.82
C LYS A 122 1.06 3.62 7.53
N ILE A 123 0.10 4.00 6.68
CA ILE A 123 0.45 4.66 5.43
C ILE A 123 0.92 6.10 5.67
N HIS A 124 1.75 6.56 4.75
CA HIS A 124 2.19 7.95 4.68
C HIS A 124 1.77 8.51 3.32
N ILE A 125 1.43 9.79 3.29
CA ILE A 125 1.03 10.45 2.05
C ILE A 125 1.88 11.70 1.89
N PHE A 126 2.55 11.79 0.74
CA PHE A 126 3.47 12.89 0.42
C PHE A 126 2.92 13.69 -0.76
N ASP A 127 3.20 14.99 -0.76
CA ASP A 127 2.93 15.82 -1.92
C ASP A 127 3.86 15.36 -3.06
N LYS A 128 3.29 15.15 -4.25
CA LYS A 128 4.09 14.64 -5.37
C LYS A 128 5.10 15.65 -5.88
N GLU A 129 4.77 16.94 -5.84
CA GLU A 129 5.66 17.99 -6.37
C GLU A 129 6.72 18.38 -5.36
N THR A 130 6.34 18.62 -4.10
CA THR A 130 7.26 19.12 -3.07
C THR A 130 7.95 18.00 -2.29
N GLU A 131 7.40 16.79 -2.35
CA GLU A 131 7.84 15.63 -1.56
C GLU A 131 7.67 15.81 -0.05
N GLU A 132 6.97 16.86 0.37
CA GLU A 132 6.67 17.07 1.78
C GLU A 132 5.60 16.10 2.25
N ILE A 133 5.72 15.67 3.50
CA ILE A 133 4.73 14.79 4.10
C ILE A 133 3.44 15.57 4.38
N LEU A 134 2.33 15.04 3.89
CA LEU A 134 1.00 15.60 4.13
C LEU A 134 0.33 14.90 5.31
N VAL A 135 0.46 13.57 5.35
CA VAL A 135 -0.17 12.72 6.36
C VAL A 135 0.78 11.58 6.72
N SER A 136 0.88 11.28 8.01
CA SER A 136 1.58 10.08 8.48
C SER A 136 0.77 9.28 9.46
#